data_02dcb8eb8c7997c0572114668b42281d
#
_entry.id   02dcb8eb8c7997c0572114668b42281d
#
_cell.length_a   1.000
_cell.length_b   1.000
_cell.length_c   1.000
_cell.angle_alpha   90.00
_cell.angle_beta   90.00
_cell.angle_gamma   90.00
#
_symmetry.space_group_name_H-M   'P 1'
#
loop_
_entity.id
_entity.type
_entity.pdbx_description
1 polymer ?
#
loop_
_entity_poly.entity_id
_entity_poly.type
_entity_poly.pdbx_seq_one_letter_code
_entity_poly.pdbx_strand_id
1 'polypeptide(L)'
;LQIQDSGKIILKDLDETIQSMKELAQKHKDTVCIGRSHGIHAEIMTFGVKICNWIDILERQRANFIHALDEIRVGQISGPVGTYSNIPPEVEAITCKKLGLMPARVSTQIIARDYHAYFMQSLALIASVIEQFATEIRHLQRTEVLEVEEGFGKKQKGSSAMPHKKNPVLSENLCGLSRVVRANSIVALENIPLWHERDISHSSAERIIFPDSFMLVDFMLNRFNGIVKNLVVHEKNMLKNTNKFGGIVYSQRVLLKLIEKGLTRE
;
A
#
# COMPACT_ATOMS: atom_id res chain seq x y z
N LEU A 1 -20.04 8.21 -9.04
CA LEU A 1 -19.44 8.12 -10.37
C LEU A 1 -17.96 8.44 -10.34
N GLN A 2 -17.53 9.63 -9.89
CA GLN A 2 -16.11 10.03 -9.83
C GLN A 2 -15.24 9.02 -9.06
N ILE A 3 -15.71 8.47 -7.93
CA ILE A 3 -14.99 7.42 -7.18
C ILE A 3 -14.77 6.19 -8.06
N GLN A 4 -15.76 5.78 -8.87
CA GLN A 4 -15.62 4.62 -9.75
C GLN A 4 -14.57 4.87 -10.85
N ASP A 5 -14.53 6.06 -11.42
CA ASP A 5 -13.58 6.38 -12.48
C ASP A 5 -12.17 6.54 -11.93
N SER A 6 -12.01 7.23 -10.80
CA SER A 6 -10.71 7.32 -10.11
C SER A 6 -10.23 5.96 -9.59
N GLY A 7 -11.16 5.11 -9.14
CA GLY A 7 -10.86 3.75 -8.71
C GLY A 7 -10.23 2.88 -9.79
N LYS A 8 -10.65 3.05 -11.06
CA LYS A 8 -10.04 2.34 -12.21
C LYS A 8 -8.58 2.76 -12.41
N ILE A 9 -8.24 4.03 -12.15
CA ILE A 9 -6.87 4.52 -12.23
C ILE A 9 -6.01 3.84 -11.17
N ILE A 10 -6.46 3.84 -9.92
CA ILE A 10 -5.75 3.17 -8.81
C ILE A 10 -5.57 1.66 -9.06
N LEU A 11 -6.59 0.98 -9.60
CA LEU A 11 -6.47 -0.45 -9.96
C LEU A 11 -5.42 -0.68 -11.03
N LYS A 12 -5.36 0.16 -12.05
CA LYS A 12 -4.32 0.09 -13.09
C LYS A 12 -2.93 0.27 -12.48
N ASP A 13 -2.75 1.25 -11.61
CA ASP A 13 -1.46 1.54 -10.97
C ASP A 13 -1.01 0.40 -10.05
N LEU A 14 -1.97 -0.22 -9.33
CA LEU A 14 -1.71 -1.44 -8.54
C LEU A 14 -1.25 -2.59 -9.43
N ASP A 15 -1.94 -2.84 -10.55
CA ASP A 15 -1.58 -3.91 -11.49
C ASP A 15 -0.20 -3.69 -12.10
N GLU A 16 0.12 -2.48 -12.53
CA GLU A 16 1.44 -2.13 -13.07
C GLU A 16 2.54 -2.27 -12.02
N THR A 17 2.28 -1.87 -10.78
CA THR A 17 3.23 -2.00 -9.67
C THR A 17 3.49 -3.46 -9.33
N ILE A 18 2.44 -4.28 -9.19
CA ILE A 18 2.54 -5.72 -8.94
C ILE A 18 3.34 -6.40 -10.06
N GLN A 19 3.08 -6.05 -11.32
CA GLN A 19 3.82 -6.61 -12.45
C GLN A 19 5.31 -6.29 -12.38
N SER A 20 5.67 -5.05 -12.10
CA SER A 20 7.08 -4.65 -11.95
C SER A 20 7.77 -5.35 -10.79
N MET A 21 7.04 -5.57 -9.68
CA MET A 21 7.55 -6.34 -8.54
C MET A 21 7.76 -7.83 -8.90
N LYS A 22 6.87 -8.43 -9.70
CA LYS A 22 7.04 -9.80 -10.19
C LYS A 22 8.29 -9.94 -11.07
N GLU A 23 8.54 -8.97 -11.94
CA GLU A 23 9.75 -8.93 -12.75
C GLU A 23 11.02 -8.80 -11.91
N LEU A 24 11.02 -7.92 -10.88
CA LEU A 24 12.12 -7.76 -9.94
C LEU A 24 12.35 -9.05 -9.13
N ALA A 25 11.29 -9.68 -8.63
CA ALA A 25 11.38 -10.94 -7.88
C ALA A 25 11.99 -12.06 -8.73
N GLN A 26 11.53 -12.20 -9.97
CA GLN A 26 12.05 -13.20 -10.90
C GLN A 26 13.52 -12.96 -11.25
N LYS A 27 13.92 -11.71 -11.46
CA LYS A 27 15.31 -11.33 -11.73
C LYS A 27 16.24 -11.71 -10.58
N HIS A 28 15.77 -11.58 -9.35
CA HIS A 28 16.57 -11.80 -8.14
C HIS A 28 16.15 -13.04 -7.35
N LYS A 29 15.53 -14.03 -8.01
CA LYS A 29 15.06 -15.28 -7.37
C LYS A 29 16.20 -16.08 -6.71
N ASP A 30 17.43 -15.98 -7.25
CA ASP A 30 18.61 -16.70 -6.78
C ASP A 30 19.62 -15.75 -6.08
N THR A 31 19.33 -14.46 -5.95
CA THR A 31 20.19 -13.48 -5.28
C THR A 31 20.15 -13.69 -3.77
N VAL A 32 21.19 -14.27 -3.22
CA VAL A 32 21.30 -14.59 -1.79
C VAL A 32 21.43 -13.33 -0.95
N CYS A 33 20.62 -13.24 0.09
CA CYS A 33 20.68 -12.18 1.09
C CYS A 33 20.39 -12.72 2.49
N ILE A 34 20.67 -11.90 3.51
CA ILE A 34 20.36 -12.26 4.89
C ILE A 34 18.99 -11.70 5.28
N GLY A 35 18.10 -12.57 5.77
CA GLY A 35 16.89 -12.16 6.44
C GLY A 35 17.19 -11.57 7.80
N ARG A 36 16.49 -10.50 8.18
CA ARG A 36 16.66 -9.84 9.48
C ARG A 36 15.35 -9.81 10.23
N SER A 37 15.38 -10.13 11.52
CA SER A 37 14.32 -9.85 12.48
C SER A 37 14.89 -8.96 13.58
N HIS A 38 14.13 -7.99 14.07
CA HIS A 38 14.59 -7.00 15.05
C HIS A 38 15.87 -6.23 14.63
N GLY A 39 16.17 -6.16 13.32
CA GLY A 39 17.40 -5.58 12.78
C GLY A 39 18.62 -6.49 12.85
N ILE A 40 18.48 -7.71 13.38
CA ILE A 40 19.56 -8.68 13.58
C ILE A 40 19.50 -9.75 12.47
N HIS A 41 20.66 -10.24 12.07
CA HIS A 41 20.76 -11.34 11.10
C HIS A 41 20.09 -12.60 11.65
N ALA A 42 19.16 -13.16 10.87
CA ALA A 42 18.42 -14.38 11.22
C ALA A 42 18.87 -15.52 10.30
N GLU A 43 18.20 -15.72 9.19
CA GLU A 43 18.47 -16.82 8.26
C GLU A 43 18.72 -16.34 6.84
N ILE A 44 19.34 -17.19 6.05
CA ILE A 44 19.59 -16.94 4.63
C ILE A 44 18.28 -17.08 3.86
N MET A 45 18.05 -16.12 2.97
CA MET A 45 16.93 -16.13 2.02
C MET A 45 17.40 -15.59 0.66
N THR A 46 16.51 -15.52 -0.31
CA THR A 46 16.79 -14.77 -1.54
C THR A 46 16.07 -13.45 -1.56
N PHE A 47 16.62 -12.47 -2.27
CA PHE A 47 15.97 -11.17 -2.43
C PHE A 47 14.64 -11.29 -3.17
N GLY A 48 14.55 -12.22 -4.14
CA GLY A 48 13.29 -12.52 -4.81
C GLY A 48 12.18 -12.96 -3.85
N VAL A 49 12.48 -13.81 -2.85
CA VAL A 49 11.51 -14.23 -1.82
C VAL A 49 11.05 -13.06 -0.96
N LYS A 50 11.96 -12.11 -0.63
CA LYS A 50 11.57 -10.87 0.06
C LYS A 50 10.54 -10.08 -0.76
N ILE A 51 10.75 -9.93 -2.06
CA ILE A 51 9.83 -9.23 -2.96
C ILE A 51 8.51 -10.02 -3.14
N CYS A 52 8.53 -11.35 -3.17
CA CYS A 52 7.32 -12.17 -3.22
C CYS A 52 6.38 -11.90 -2.05
N ASN A 53 6.91 -11.71 -0.83
CA ASN A 53 6.09 -11.32 0.32
C ASN A 53 5.42 -9.95 0.11
N TRP A 54 6.11 -8.98 -0.49
CA TRP A 54 5.51 -7.68 -0.80
C TRP A 54 4.42 -7.78 -1.86
N ILE A 55 4.63 -8.63 -2.89
CA ILE A 55 3.63 -8.90 -3.93
C ILE A 55 2.35 -9.44 -3.30
N ASP A 56 2.45 -10.47 -2.46
CA ASP A 56 1.31 -11.09 -1.79
C ASP A 56 0.54 -10.08 -0.93
N ILE A 57 1.24 -9.21 -0.19
CA ILE A 57 0.61 -8.13 0.57
C ILE A 57 -0.14 -7.17 -0.36
N LEU A 58 0.47 -6.73 -1.45
CA LEU A 58 -0.15 -5.75 -2.36
C LEU A 58 -1.33 -6.36 -3.14
N GLU A 59 -1.26 -7.63 -3.52
CA GLU A 59 -2.37 -8.37 -4.14
C GLU A 59 -3.59 -8.46 -3.20
N ARG A 60 -3.37 -8.66 -1.89
CA ARG A 60 -4.47 -8.59 -0.90
C ARG A 60 -5.07 -7.20 -0.81
N GLN A 61 -4.25 -6.13 -0.85
CA GLN A 61 -4.81 -4.76 -0.82
C GLN A 61 -5.56 -4.44 -2.12
N ARG A 62 -5.11 -4.96 -3.25
CA ARG A 62 -5.85 -4.87 -4.51
C ARG A 62 -7.24 -5.51 -4.40
N ALA A 63 -7.32 -6.71 -3.83
CA ALA A 63 -8.60 -7.40 -3.62
C ALA A 63 -9.52 -6.62 -2.66
N ASN A 64 -8.98 -6.12 -1.55
CA ASN A 64 -9.71 -5.29 -0.60
C ASN A 64 -10.23 -4.00 -1.25
N PHE A 65 -9.42 -3.36 -2.10
CA PHE A 65 -9.82 -2.15 -2.81
C PHE A 65 -10.94 -2.39 -3.82
N ILE A 66 -10.89 -3.50 -4.57
CA ILE A 66 -11.97 -3.91 -5.48
C ILE A 66 -13.27 -4.08 -4.70
N HIS A 67 -13.23 -4.76 -3.56
CA HIS A 67 -14.40 -4.95 -2.72
C HIS A 67 -14.95 -3.61 -2.21
N ALA A 68 -14.08 -2.73 -1.71
CA ALA A 68 -14.49 -1.40 -1.25
C ALA A 68 -15.07 -0.53 -2.38
N LEU A 69 -14.53 -0.66 -3.59
CA LEU A 69 -15.01 0.05 -4.77
C LEU A 69 -16.39 -0.46 -5.23
N ASP A 70 -16.69 -1.74 -5.04
CA ASP A 70 -18.00 -2.30 -5.33
C ASP A 70 -19.03 -1.91 -4.25
N GLU A 71 -18.68 -1.99 -2.98
CA GLU A 71 -19.55 -1.61 -1.85
C GLU A 71 -19.98 -0.14 -1.90
N ILE A 72 -19.09 0.79 -2.28
CA ILE A 72 -19.43 2.22 -2.37
C ILE A 72 -20.28 2.56 -3.61
N ARG A 73 -20.57 1.60 -4.47
CA ARG A 73 -21.34 1.79 -5.70
C ARG A 73 -22.85 1.85 -5.46
N VAL A 74 -23.26 2.63 -4.49
CA VAL A 74 -24.67 2.82 -4.12
C VAL A 74 -25.19 4.20 -4.51
N GLY A 75 -26.46 4.26 -4.86
CA GLY A 75 -27.19 5.49 -5.18
C GLY A 75 -28.46 5.61 -4.35
N GLN A 76 -28.96 6.84 -4.19
CA GLN A 76 -30.18 7.13 -3.40
C GLN A 76 -30.92 8.33 -3.98
N ILE A 77 -32.23 8.20 -4.16
CA ILE A 77 -33.21 9.28 -4.44
C ILE A 77 -34.54 9.02 -3.71
N SER A 78 -34.45 8.49 -2.50
CA SER A 78 -35.63 8.11 -1.68
C SER A 78 -36.31 9.29 -0.97
N GLY A 79 -35.90 10.53 -1.27
CA GLY A 79 -36.50 11.75 -0.72
C GLY A 79 -35.82 12.27 0.55
N PRO A 80 -36.38 13.29 1.21
CA PRO A 80 -35.72 14.05 2.28
C PRO A 80 -35.44 13.24 3.55
N VAL A 81 -36.07 12.10 3.75
CA VAL A 81 -35.89 11.23 4.92
C VAL A 81 -35.92 9.74 4.56
N GLY A 82 -35.76 9.40 3.29
CA GLY A 82 -35.63 8.00 2.85
C GLY A 82 -36.96 7.23 2.71
N THR A 83 -38.13 7.90 2.69
CA THR A 83 -39.46 7.26 2.76
C THR A 83 -40.17 7.13 1.43
N TYR A 84 -39.59 7.59 0.33
CA TYR A 84 -40.21 7.61 -1.02
C TYR A 84 -41.55 8.32 -1.08
N SER A 85 -41.82 9.31 -0.20
CA SER A 85 -43.10 9.98 -0.09
C SER A 85 -43.59 10.65 -1.40
N ASN A 86 -42.66 11.06 -2.26
CA ASN A 86 -42.94 11.81 -3.48
C ASN A 86 -42.43 11.16 -4.77
N ILE A 87 -41.65 10.08 -4.66
CA ILE A 87 -41.01 9.40 -5.79
C ILE A 87 -41.14 7.89 -5.59
N PRO A 88 -41.68 7.14 -6.55
CA PRO A 88 -41.75 5.68 -6.46
C PRO A 88 -40.33 5.03 -6.43
N PRO A 89 -40.13 3.92 -5.70
CA PRO A 89 -38.85 3.20 -5.66
C PRO A 89 -38.32 2.78 -7.02
N GLU A 90 -39.21 2.56 -8.00
CA GLU A 90 -38.82 2.17 -9.37
C GLU A 90 -38.01 3.26 -10.08
N VAL A 91 -38.24 4.53 -9.77
CA VAL A 91 -37.46 5.66 -10.33
C VAL A 91 -36.01 5.61 -9.84
N GLU A 92 -35.79 5.30 -8.57
CA GLU A 92 -34.45 5.10 -8.02
C GLU A 92 -33.77 3.90 -8.68
N ALA A 93 -34.45 2.76 -8.79
CA ALA A 93 -33.92 1.56 -9.41
C ALA A 93 -33.48 1.80 -10.86
N ILE A 94 -34.31 2.45 -11.66
CA ILE A 94 -34.01 2.79 -13.06
C ILE A 94 -32.85 3.77 -13.14
N THR A 95 -32.81 4.78 -12.28
CA THR A 95 -31.74 5.79 -12.27
C THR A 95 -30.41 5.19 -11.86
N CYS A 96 -30.38 4.41 -10.79
CA CYS A 96 -29.17 3.71 -10.34
C CYS A 96 -28.67 2.78 -11.44
N LYS A 97 -29.53 1.99 -12.07
CA LYS A 97 -29.15 1.11 -13.19
C LYS A 97 -28.51 1.89 -14.34
N LYS A 98 -29.07 3.03 -14.73
CA LYS A 98 -28.51 3.88 -15.81
C LYS A 98 -27.15 4.46 -15.45
N LEU A 99 -26.90 4.71 -14.18
CA LEU A 99 -25.62 5.25 -13.67
C LEU A 99 -24.60 4.16 -13.31
N GLY A 100 -24.96 2.88 -13.44
CA GLY A 100 -24.10 1.77 -13.02
C GLY A 100 -23.96 1.65 -11.50
N LEU A 101 -24.95 2.15 -10.75
CA LEU A 101 -25.03 2.09 -9.29
C LEU A 101 -26.08 1.06 -8.86
N MET A 102 -26.04 0.68 -7.60
CA MET A 102 -27.09 -0.10 -6.93
C MET A 102 -27.94 0.82 -6.04
N PRO A 103 -29.26 0.64 -5.97
CA PRO A 103 -30.07 1.35 -4.99
C PRO A 103 -29.63 1.01 -3.57
N ALA A 104 -29.54 2.00 -2.71
CA ALA A 104 -29.34 1.76 -1.28
C ALA A 104 -30.53 0.96 -0.73
N ARG A 105 -30.26 -0.10 0.05
CA ARG A 105 -31.32 -0.94 0.64
C ARG A 105 -32.25 -0.13 1.53
N VAL A 106 -31.68 0.75 2.32
CA VAL A 106 -32.32 1.72 3.18
C VAL A 106 -31.42 2.94 3.24
N SER A 107 -32.00 4.12 3.22
CA SER A 107 -31.26 5.36 3.37
C SER A 107 -32.08 6.37 4.18
N THR A 108 -31.41 7.41 4.61
CA THR A 108 -32.06 8.62 5.13
C THR A 108 -32.14 9.67 4.02
N GLN A 109 -31.83 10.91 4.25
CA GLN A 109 -31.65 11.90 3.17
C GLN A 109 -30.39 11.63 2.36
N ILE A 110 -29.45 10.86 2.88
CA ILE A 110 -28.16 10.52 2.25
C ILE A 110 -27.84 9.04 2.39
N ILE A 111 -26.87 8.60 1.61
CA ILE A 111 -26.22 7.31 1.79
C ILE A 111 -25.40 7.36 3.10
N ALA A 112 -25.46 6.32 3.91
CA ALA A 112 -24.69 6.21 5.15
C ALA A 112 -23.18 6.37 4.90
N ARG A 113 -22.49 7.10 5.78
CA ARG A 113 -21.09 7.47 5.57
C ARG A 113 -20.09 6.35 5.86
N ASP A 114 -20.53 5.26 6.46
CA ASP A 114 -19.71 4.05 6.65
C ASP A 114 -19.21 3.46 5.32
N TYR A 115 -20.01 3.47 4.25
CA TYR A 115 -19.53 3.12 2.90
C TYR A 115 -18.33 3.96 2.47
N HIS A 116 -18.38 5.26 2.74
CA HIS A 116 -17.32 6.20 2.40
C HIS A 116 -16.09 6.01 3.29
N ALA A 117 -16.31 5.79 4.59
CA ALA A 117 -15.24 5.50 5.54
C ALA A 117 -14.53 4.19 5.19
N TYR A 118 -15.26 3.12 4.88
CA TYR A 118 -14.69 1.85 4.47
C TYR A 118 -13.82 1.98 3.21
N PHE A 119 -14.32 2.75 2.22
CA PHE A 119 -13.54 3.03 1.02
C PHE A 119 -12.25 3.79 1.34
N MET A 120 -12.31 4.84 2.16
CA MET A 120 -11.14 5.61 2.56
C MET A 120 -10.12 4.78 3.36
N GLN A 121 -10.59 3.81 4.18
CA GLN A 121 -9.72 2.86 4.86
C GLN A 121 -8.96 1.98 3.86
N SER A 122 -9.55 1.58 2.76
CA SER A 122 -8.87 0.79 1.72
C SER A 122 -7.73 1.57 1.06
N LEU A 123 -7.89 2.86 0.80
CA LEU A 123 -6.81 3.74 0.32
C LEU A 123 -5.69 3.90 1.38
N ALA A 124 -6.06 4.05 2.65
CA ALA A 124 -5.10 4.16 3.75
C ALA A 124 -4.29 2.88 3.94
N LEU A 125 -4.88 1.70 3.73
CA LEU A 125 -4.17 0.42 3.75
C LEU A 125 -3.15 0.33 2.61
N ILE A 126 -3.52 0.71 1.37
CA ILE A 126 -2.58 0.76 0.24
C ILE A 126 -1.40 1.67 0.57
N ALA A 127 -1.67 2.89 1.03
CA ALA A 127 -0.63 3.86 1.39
C ALA A 127 0.30 3.33 2.50
N SER A 128 -0.25 2.63 3.51
CA SER A 128 0.51 2.05 4.61
C SER A 128 1.41 0.89 4.17
N VAL A 129 0.95 0.08 3.24
CA VAL A 129 1.74 -1.02 2.64
C VAL A 129 2.89 -0.46 1.79
N ILE A 130 2.64 0.57 1.00
CA ILE A 130 3.70 1.26 0.24
C ILE A 130 4.73 1.89 1.19
N GLU A 131 4.31 2.46 2.31
CA GLU A 131 5.24 2.95 3.35
C GLU A 131 6.09 1.84 3.93
N GLN A 132 5.53 0.66 4.20
CA GLN A 132 6.27 -0.50 4.70
C GLN A 132 7.41 -0.87 3.73
N PHE A 133 7.12 -0.95 2.43
CA PHE A 133 8.12 -1.31 1.42
C PHE A 133 9.18 -0.21 1.27
N ALA A 134 8.75 1.05 1.24
CA ALA A 134 9.65 2.20 1.19
C ALA A 134 10.58 2.26 2.42
N THR A 135 10.06 1.93 3.59
CA THR A 135 10.86 1.85 4.82
C THR A 135 11.91 0.76 4.74
N GLU A 136 11.58 -0.43 4.22
CA GLU A 136 12.58 -1.49 4.03
C GLU A 136 13.65 -1.08 3.01
N ILE A 137 13.30 -0.44 1.90
CA ILE A 137 14.27 0.10 0.93
C ILE A 137 15.23 1.07 1.62
N ARG A 138 14.71 2.00 2.44
CA ARG A 138 15.54 2.93 3.22
C ARG A 138 16.49 2.21 4.17
N HIS A 139 16.03 1.15 4.84
CA HIS A 139 16.87 0.32 5.70
C HIS A 139 17.97 -0.40 4.92
N LEU A 140 17.64 -0.95 3.76
CA LEU A 140 18.61 -1.66 2.91
C LEU A 140 19.61 -0.72 2.23
N GLN A 141 19.28 0.57 2.06
CA GLN A 141 20.15 1.59 1.47
C GLN A 141 21.10 2.25 2.49
N ARG A 142 20.94 2.01 3.80
CA ARG A 142 21.86 2.58 4.81
C ARG A 142 23.32 2.23 4.50
N THR A 143 24.23 3.14 4.82
CA THR A 143 25.67 2.99 4.55
C THR A 143 26.26 1.67 5.05
N GLU A 144 25.83 1.22 6.23
CA GLU A 144 26.32 -0.01 6.88
C GLU A 144 25.74 -1.29 6.27
N VAL A 145 24.65 -1.19 5.50
CA VAL A 145 23.94 -2.29 4.85
C VAL A 145 24.24 -2.31 3.36
N LEU A 146 23.88 -1.25 2.66
CA LEU A 146 24.07 -0.98 1.24
C LEU A 146 23.78 -2.21 0.35
N GLU A 147 22.61 -2.80 0.53
CA GLU A 147 22.14 -3.94 -0.25
C GLU A 147 21.31 -3.51 -1.46
N VAL A 148 20.67 -2.33 -1.39
CA VAL A 148 19.98 -1.70 -2.52
C VAL A 148 20.22 -0.20 -2.54
N GLU A 149 19.95 0.44 -3.66
CA GLU A 149 19.88 1.90 -3.81
C GLU A 149 18.68 2.26 -4.72
N GLU A 150 18.02 3.38 -4.43
CA GLU A 150 17.11 3.99 -5.40
C GLU A 150 17.88 4.33 -6.68
N GLY A 151 17.26 4.08 -7.84
CA GLY A 151 17.86 4.44 -9.12
C GLY A 151 18.03 5.95 -9.25
N PHE A 152 19.27 6.38 -9.43
CA PHE A 152 19.59 7.79 -9.67
C PHE A 152 19.44 8.13 -11.15
N GLY A 153 18.52 9.01 -11.50
CA GLY A 153 18.41 9.55 -12.84
C GLY A 153 19.63 10.39 -13.22
N LYS A 154 20.03 10.38 -14.49
CA LYS A 154 21.20 11.15 -15.02
C LYS A 154 21.19 12.65 -14.67
N LYS A 155 20.03 13.23 -14.32
CA LYS A 155 19.85 14.63 -13.93
C LYS A 155 19.69 14.84 -12.42
N GLN A 156 19.63 13.75 -11.62
CA GLN A 156 19.43 13.84 -10.19
C GLN A 156 20.78 14.09 -9.52
N LYS A 157 20.96 15.27 -8.94
CA LYS A 157 22.13 15.56 -8.10
C LYS A 157 21.93 14.88 -6.74
N GLY A 158 22.99 14.30 -6.20
CA GLY A 158 23.04 13.87 -4.80
C GLY A 158 22.85 15.09 -3.86
N SER A 159 23.33 14.99 -2.63
CA SER A 159 23.36 16.15 -1.73
C SER A 159 24.09 17.31 -2.43
N SER A 160 23.59 18.53 -2.28
CA SER A 160 24.21 19.75 -2.82
C SER A 160 25.66 19.97 -2.33
N ALA A 161 25.99 19.43 -1.15
CA ALA A 161 27.32 19.57 -0.51
C ALA A 161 28.22 18.34 -0.66
N MET A 162 27.61 17.13 -0.89
CA MET A 162 28.37 15.86 -0.90
C MET A 162 27.90 14.99 -2.08
N PRO A 163 28.59 15.02 -3.23
CA PRO A 163 28.15 14.32 -4.46
C PRO A 163 27.97 12.80 -4.31
N HIS A 164 28.73 12.18 -3.38
CA HIS A 164 28.65 10.75 -3.09
C HIS A 164 27.45 10.35 -2.24
N LYS A 165 26.73 11.31 -1.61
CA LYS A 165 25.62 11.05 -0.70
C LYS A 165 24.31 10.90 -1.48
N LYS A 166 23.94 9.67 -1.74
CA LYS A 166 22.70 9.31 -2.40
C LYS A 166 21.61 9.00 -1.36
N ASN A 167 20.77 9.96 -1.08
CA ASN A 167 19.67 9.78 -0.11
C ASN A 167 18.48 9.06 -0.76
N PRO A 168 17.76 8.19 -0.02
CA PRO A 168 16.54 7.53 -0.50
C PRO A 168 15.32 8.49 -0.44
N VAL A 169 15.42 9.61 -1.18
CA VAL A 169 14.46 10.73 -1.09
C VAL A 169 13.07 10.33 -1.58
N LEU A 170 13.00 9.43 -2.56
CA LEU A 170 11.72 8.98 -3.10
C LEU A 170 10.98 8.13 -2.05
N SER A 171 11.67 7.20 -1.41
CA SER A 171 11.11 6.38 -0.33
C SER A 171 10.77 7.21 0.92
N GLU A 172 11.58 8.21 1.28
CA GLU A 172 11.28 9.15 2.36
C GLU A 172 9.99 9.92 2.08
N ASN A 173 9.81 10.40 0.87
CA ASN A 173 8.60 11.09 0.43
C ASN A 173 7.35 10.17 0.56
N LEU A 174 7.44 8.92 0.11
CA LEU A 174 6.34 7.95 0.26
C LEU A 174 5.97 7.73 1.72
N CYS A 175 6.95 7.59 2.62
CA CYS A 175 6.70 7.48 4.06
C CYS A 175 6.03 8.73 4.66
N GLY A 176 6.29 9.91 4.12
CA GLY A 176 5.63 11.14 4.53
C GLY A 176 4.17 11.22 4.07
N LEU A 177 3.92 10.91 2.79
CA LEU A 177 2.59 11.01 2.18
C LEU A 177 1.59 10.00 2.74
N SER A 178 2.03 8.80 3.11
CA SER A 178 1.18 7.78 3.72
C SER A 178 0.50 8.27 5.01
N ARG A 179 1.15 9.15 5.77
CA ARG A 179 0.60 9.74 7.00
C ARG A 179 -0.61 10.62 6.68
N VAL A 180 -0.57 11.37 5.58
CA VAL A 180 -1.67 12.23 5.14
C VAL A 180 -2.88 11.39 4.76
N VAL A 181 -2.67 10.34 3.96
CA VAL A 181 -3.77 9.44 3.54
C VAL A 181 -4.42 8.76 4.76
N ARG A 182 -3.62 8.32 5.75
CA ARG A 182 -4.16 7.77 7.00
C ARG A 182 -4.94 8.80 7.81
N ALA A 183 -4.46 10.04 7.91
CA ALA A 183 -5.18 11.11 8.59
C ALA A 183 -6.53 11.38 7.91
N ASN A 184 -6.57 11.43 6.58
CA ASN A 184 -7.80 11.61 5.81
C ASN A 184 -8.81 10.47 6.06
N SER A 185 -8.34 9.24 6.28
CA SER A 185 -9.23 8.11 6.58
C SER A 185 -9.86 8.20 7.97
N ILE A 186 -9.20 8.85 8.93
CA ILE A 186 -9.77 9.15 10.25
C ILE A 186 -10.91 10.16 10.10
N VAL A 187 -10.71 11.21 9.32
CA VAL A 187 -11.78 12.20 9.04
C VAL A 187 -13.01 11.52 8.44
N ALA A 188 -12.81 10.54 7.56
CA ALA A 188 -13.93 9.78 6.99
C ALA A 188 -14.70 8.96 8.04
N LEU A 189 -14.03 8.41 9.06
CA LEU A 189 -14.69 7.74 10.19
C LEU A 189 -15.49 8.74 11.04
N GLU A 190 -14.95 9.93 11.26
CA GLU A 190 -15.62 11.00 12.02
C GLU A 190 -16.85 11.59 11.28
N ASN A 191 -16.98 11.33 9.98
CA ASN A 191 -18.16 11.70 9.20
C ASN A 191 -19.34 10.71 9.34
N ILE A 192 -19.17 9.57 10.03
CA ILE A 192 -20.26 8.58 10.21
C ILE A 192 -21.36 9.10 11.15
N PRO A 193 -21.06 9.66 12.35
CA PRO A 193 -22.08 10.08 13.30
C PRO A 193 -22.68 11.43 12.92
N LEU A 194 -23.63 11.41 12.00
CA LEU A 194 -24.43 12.58 11.61
C LEU A 194 -25.67 12.71 12.48
N TRP A 195 -26.23 13.93 12.56
CA TRP A 195 -27.48 14.17 13.28
C TRP A 195 -28.68 13.73 12.46
N HIS A 196 -29.54 12.94 13.10
CA HIS A 196 -30.81 12.49 12.54
C HIS A 196 -30.67 11.91 11.12
N GLU A 197 -31.53 12.28 10.20
CA GLU A 197 -31.55 11.82 8.81
C GLU A 197 -30.46 12.50 7.96
N ARG A 198 -29.91 13.61 8.39
CA ARG A 198 -28.74 14.31 7.83
C ARG A 198 -28.37 15.55 8.63
N ASP A 199 -27.09 15.84 8.74
CA ASP A 199 -26.54 17.20 8.78
C ASP A 199 -25.49 17.37 7.67
N ILE A 200 -24.87 18.54 7.53
CA ILE A 200 -23.96 18.83 6.42
C ILE A 200 -22.49 18.84 6.80
N SER A 201 -22.13 18.48 8.04
CA SER A 201 -20.74 18.51 8.55
C SER A 201 -19.78 17.66 7.70
N HIS A 202 -20.21 16.50 7.22
CA HIS A 202 -19.43 15.61 6.37
C HIS A 202 -19.05 16.24 5.02
N SER A 203 -19.90 17.09 4.45
CA SER A 203 -19.76 17.55 3.07
C SER A 203 -18.53 18.42 2.85
N SER A 204 -18.19 19.31 3.77
CA SER A 204 -16.99 20.16 3.69
C SER A 204 -15.69 19.33 3.79
N ALA A 205 -15.66 18.35 4.69
CA ALA A 205 -14.51 17.48 4.88
C ALA A 205 -14.30 16.54 3.68
N GLU A 206 -15.37 15.93 3.17
CA GLU A 206 -15.28 14.99 2.03
C GLU A 206 -14.79 15.63 0.74
N ARG A 207 -15.08 16.91 0.52
CA ARG A 207 -14.56 17.67 -0.63
C ARG A 207 -13.05 17.82 -0.65
N ILE A 208 -12.40 17.67 0.50
CA ILE A 208 -10.96 17.74 0.67
C ILE A 208 -10.38 16.33 0.67
N ILE A 209 -10.85 15.46 1.57
CA ILE A 209 -10.19 14.18 1.84
C ILE A 209 -10.27 13.19 0.67
N PHE A 210 -11.36 13.18 -0.10
CA PHE A 210 -11.50 12.25 -1.23
C PHE A 210 -10.54 12.59 -2.38
N PRO A 211 -10.62 13.79 -3.01
CA PRO A 211 -9.72 14.10 -4.12
C PRO A 211 -8.25 14.06 -3.71
N ASP A 212 -7.93 14.56 -2.51
CA ASP A 212 -6.57 14.55 -1.99
C ASP A 212 -6.03 13.13 -1.84
N SER A 213 -6.80 12.23 -1.21
CA SER A 213 -6.37 10.84 -1.02
C SER A 213 -6.22 10.06 -2.33
N PHE A 214 -7.09 10.29 -3.30
CA PHE A 214 -6.95 9.68 -4.63
C PHE A 214 -5.67 10.15 -5.33
N MET A 215 -5.43 11.46 -5.37
CA MET A 215 -4.22 12.02 -5.99
C MET A 215 -2.95 11.54 -5.30
N LEU A 216 -2.96 11.46 -3.95
CA LEU A 216 -1.83 10.98 -3.18
C LEU A 216 -1.54 9.50 -3.44
N VAL A 217 -2.56 8.63 -3.46
CA VAL A 217 -2.36 7.19 -3.66
C VAL A 217 -1.92 6.90 -5.10
N ASP A 218 -2.49 7.55 -6.12
CA ASP A 218 -2.03 7.48 -7.51
C ASP A 218 -0.55 7.88 -7.61
N PHE A 219 -0.20 9.03 -7.06
CA PHE A 219 1.18 9.51 -7.05
C PHE A 219 2.13 8.54 -6.33
N MET A 220 1.71 8.00 -5.17
CA MET A 220 2.51 7.05 -4.39
C MET A 220 2.76 5.75 -5.14
N LEU A 221 1.73 5.18 -5.77
CA LEU A 221 1.85 3.95 -6.56
C LEU A 221 2.78 4.15 -7.77
N ASN A 222 2.57 5.23 -8.54
CA ASN A 222 3.41 5.55 -9.68
C ASN A 222 4.87 5.81 -9.28
N ARG A 223 5.10 6.51 -8.16
CA ARG A 223 6.46 6.74 -7.64
C ARG A 223 7.10 5.44 -7.17
N PHE A 224 6.37 4.61 -6.43
CA PHE A 224 6.88 3.33 -5.96
C PHE A 224 7.18 2.37 -7.13
N ASN A 225 6.31 2.30 -8.13
CA ASN A 225 6.56 1.57 -9.37
C ASN A 225 7.87 2.04 -10.06
N GLY A 226 8.08 3.35 -10.10
CA GLY A 226 9.34 3.93 -10.60
C GLY A 226 10.57 3.51 -9.79
N ILE A 227 10.46 3.44 -8.46
CA ILE A 227 11.53 2.93 -7.59
C ILE A 227 11.83 1.46 -7.91
N VAL A 228 10.79 0.61 -7.96
CA VAL A 228 10.94 -0.83 -8.24
C VAL A 228 11.60 -1.08 -9.58
N LYS A 229 11.18 -0.39 -10.64
CA LYS A 229 11.74 -0.52 -12.00
C LYS A 229 13.22 -0.12 -12.09
N ASN A 230 13.64 0.81 -11.27
CA ASN A 230 14.99 1.37 -11.32
C ASN A 230 15.85 1.00 -10.11
N LEU A 231 15.40 0.06 -9.26
CA LEU A 231 16.12 -0.34 -8.05
C LEU A 231 17.47 -0.95 -8.42
N VAL A 232 18.54 -0.39 -7.87
CA VAL A 232 19.89 -0.96 -7.98
C VAL A 232 20.07 -1.96 -6.85
N VAL A 233 20.32 -3.23 -7.20
CA VAL A 233 20.55 -4.31 -6.24
C VAL A 233 22.02 -4.66 -6.20
N HIS A 234 22.63 -4.53 -5.02
CA HIS A 234 24.05 -4.81 -4.77
C HIS A 234 24.24 -6.26 -4.30
N GLU A 235 24.16 -7.23 -5.21
CA GLU A 235 24.24 -8.66 -4.91
C GLU A 235 25.52 -9.04 -4.14
N LYS A 236 26.65 -8.40 -4.49
CA LYS A 236 27.93 -8.62 -3.78
C LYS A 236 27.87 -8.19 -2.32
N ASN A 237 27.19 -7.07 -2.03
CA ASN A 237 27.02 -6.59 -0.67
C ASN A 237 26.05 -7.48 0.12
N MET A 238 24.96 -7.94 -0.51
CA MET A 238 24.05 -8.93 0.08
C MET A 238 24.82 -10.18 0.53
N LEU A 239 25.62 -10.75 -0.35
CA LEU A 239 26.44 -11.94 -0.03
C LEU A 239 27.50 -11.63 1.05
N LYS A 240 28.17 -10.47 0.97
CA LYS A 240 29.13 -10.02 2.00
C LYS A 240 28.46 -9.90 3.36
N ASN A 241 27.28 -9.30 3.45
CA ASN A 241 26.52 -9.15 4.69
C ASN A 241 26.10 -10.51 5.26
N THR A 242 25.69 -11.45 4.41
CA THR A 242 25.37 -12.83 4.81
C THR A 242 26.54 -13.50 5.53
N ASN A 243 27.76 -13.27 5.07
CA ASN A 243 28.99 -13.87 5.62
C ASN A 243 29.65 -13.01 6.71
N LYS A 244 29.09 -11.88 7.10
CA LYS A 244 29.70 -10.88 8.00
C LYS A 244 30.22 -11.46 9.32
N PHE A 245 29.55 -12.48 9.85
CA PHE A 245 29.87 -13.10 11.14
C PHE A 245 30.45 -14.52 11.01
N GLY A 246 31.15 -14.82 9.94
CA GLY A 246 31.92 -16.08 9.81
C GLY A 246 31.09 -17.35 9.88
N GLY A 247 29.84 -17.31 9.40
CA GLY A 247 28.99 -18.51 9.31
C GLY A 247 28.07 -18.76 10.52
N ILE A 248 28.05 -17.89 11.53
CA ILE A 248 27.11 -18.01 12.70
C ILE A 248 25.66 -18.19 12.27
N VAL A 249 25.25 -17.66 11.13
CA VAL A 249 23.91 -17.81 10.56
C VAL A 249 23.51 -19.29 10.29
N TYR A 250 24.49 -20.20 10.25
CA TYR A 250 24.26 -21.65 10.10
C TYR A 250 24.13 -22.38 11.42
N SER A 251 24.34 -21.72 12.57
CA SER A 251 24.38 -22.35 13.90
C SER A 251 23.17 -23.21 14.20
N GLN A 252 21.97 -22.76 13.85
CA GLN A 252 20.73 -23.53 14.05
C GLN A 252 20.73 -24.82 13.23
N ARG A 253 21.16 -24.79 11.97
CA ARG A 253 21.26 -25.99 11.12
C ARG A 253 22.28 -27.00 11.69
N VAL A 254 23.44 -26.49 12.14
CA VAL A 254 24.46 -27.32 12.80
C VAL A 254 23.91 -27.95 14.06
N LEU A 255 23.24 -27.17 14.93
CA LEU A 255 22.61 -27.65 16.15
C LEU A 255 21.60 -28.78 15.88
N LEU A 256 20.67 -28.56 14.93
CA LEU A 256 19.68 -29.56 14.56
C LEU A 256 20.33 -30.85 14.04
N LYS A 257 21.38 -30.76 13.23
CA LYS A 257 22.14 -31.93 12.74
C LYS A 257 22.86 -32.66 13.85
N LEU A 258 23.38 -31.97 14.85
CA LEU A 258 24.00 -32.59 16.02
C LEU A 258 22.99 -33.33 16.88
N ILE A 259 21.81 -32.73 17.10
CA ILE A 259 20.68 -33.38 17.82
C ILE A 259 20.23 -34.64 17.09
N GLU A 260 20.05 -34.60 15.77
CA GLU A 260 19.72 -35.76 14.94
C GLU A 260 20.75 -36.92 15.11
N LYS A 261 21.99 -36.60 15.46
CA LYS A 261 23.07 -37.57 15.73
C LYS A 261 23.17 -37.99 17.20
N GLY A 262 22.20 -37.58 18.05
CA GLY A 262 22.10 -38.00 19.45
C GLY A 262 22.84 -37.12 20.46
N LEU A 263 23.32 -35.92 20.04
CA LEU A 263 23.91 -34.95 20.98
C LEU A 263 22.80 -34.16 21.69
N THR A 264 23.06 -33.81 22.95
CA THR A 264 22.12 -32.94 23.71
C THR A 264 22.16 -31.51 23.20
N ARG A 265 21.16 -30.74 23.53
CA ARG A 265 21.04 -29.32 23.13
C ARG A 265 22.01 -28.40 23.92
N GLU A 266 22.52 -28.89 25.04
CA GLU A 266 23.47 -28.22 25.93
C GLU A 266 24.92 -28.52 25.54
#